data_c9a8c3914d6d31655d9f249c93b49a06
#
_entry.id   c9a8c3914d6d31655d9f249c93b49a06
#
_cell.length_a   1.000
_cell.length_b   1.000
_cell.length_c   1.000
_cell.angle_alpha   90.00
_cell.angle_beta   90.00
_cell.angle_gamma   90.00
#
_symmetry.space_group_name_H-M   'P 1'
#
loop_
_entity.id
_entity.type
_entity.pdbx_description
1 polymer ?
#
loop_
_entity_poly.entity_id
_entity_poly.type
_entity_poly.pdbx_seq_one_letter_code
_entity_poly.pdbx_strand_id
1 'polypeptide(L)'
;MDSGFSESFSESHFDDSSDVAATSFDDVVPSAPSQQASFERSLTRGDRGRYGQQGGPADPPGRDFGRQPPHDNEAEQGVLGAMLLSPNTITDIIEELIPDDFYRPAHQLIYRAILDLFSDNKDVDPVIVAGRLDRNHDLERVGGAPYLHTLISSVPTAANARYYAEIVAEKAVLRRLVDAGTRVVQLGYEGTEGAEVDVVVDMAQQEVFAIAQRNV
;
A
#
# COMPACT_ATOMS: atom_id res chain seq x y z
N MET A 1 55.70 29.43 -35.93
CA MET A 1 56.25 29.09 -34.64
C MET A 1 55.22 28.19 -34.00
N ASP A 2 55.11 26.93 -34.33
CA ASP A 2 56.05 25.81 -34.17
C ASP A 2 56.12 25.35 -32.71
N SER A 3 55.74 24.11 -32.49
CA SER A 3 56.05 23.12 -31.50
C SER A 3 54.73 22.57 -30.89
N GLY A 4 54.19 21.42 -31.18
CA GLY A 4 54.72 20.10 -31.51
C GLY A 4 55.19 19.38 -30.27
N PHE A 5 54.34 18.58 -29.63
CA PHE A 5 54.78 17.49 -28.78
C PHE A 5 53.84 16.31 -28.89
N SER A 6 54.29 15.32 -29.66
CA SER A 6 53.82 13.95 -29.68
C SER A 6 54.71 13.13 -28.76
N GLU A 7 54.17 12.28 -27.96
CA GLU A 7 54.79 11.03 -27.47
C GLU A 7 53.68 10.11 -27.01
N SER A 8 53.38 9.08 -27.72
CA SER A 8 53.96 7.72 -27.85
C SER A 8 53.70 6.85 -26.64
N PHE A 9 52.71 5.98 -26.85
CA PHE A 9 52.82 4.52 -26.94
C PHE A 9 53.54 3.82 -25.79
N SER A 10 52.85 3.01 -25.05
CA SER A 10 53.37 1.74 -24.53
C SER A 10 52.26 0.72 -24.35
N GLU A 11 52.19 -0.15 -25.34
CA GLU A 11 51.63 -1.48 -25.21
C GLU A 11 52.50 -2.29 -24.24
N SER A 12 51.90 -2.90 -23.25
CA SER A 12 52.48 -4.06 -22.59
C SER A 12 51.53 -5.25 -22.72
N HIS A 13 51.87 -6.03 -23.67
CA HIS A 13 51.60 -7.43 -23.85
C HIS A 13 51.89 -8.17 -22.55
N PHE A 14 50.91 -8.91 -22.04
CA PHE A 14 51.18 -9.99 -21.11
C PHE A 14 50.37 -11.19 -21.57
N ASP A 15 51.18 -12.10 -22.06
CA ASP A 15 50.79 -13.41 -22.56
C ASP A 15 50.70 -14.39 -21.37
N ASP A 16 49.95 -15.41 -21.64
CA ASP A 16 50.16 -16.79 -21.26
C ASP A 16 49.54 -17.38 -19.99
N SER A 17 48.61 -18.25 -20.31
CA SER A 17 48.46 -19.64 -19.86
C SER A 17 48.58 -19.95 -18.34
N SER A 18 47.46 -20.33 -17.76
CA SER A 18 47.47 -21.58 -16.96
C SER A 18 46.10 -22.20 -16.89
N ASP A 19 45.96 -23.32 -17.50
CA ASP A 19 45.08 -24.44 -17.20
C ASP A 19 44.90 -24.63 -15.70
N VAL A 20 43.68 -24.57 -15.23
CA VAL A 20 43.31 -25.27 -14.03
C VAL A 20 41.91 -25.88 -14.18
N ALA A 21 41.95 -27.14 -14.45
CA ALA A 21 41.07 -28.22 -14.01
C ALA A 21 39.61 -27.87 -13.67
N ALA A 22 38.77 -28.44 -14.52
CA ALA A 22 37.39 -28.78 -14.17
C ALA A 22 37.34 -29.71 -12.98
N THR A 23 36.84 -29.22 -11.85
CA THR A 23 36.34 -30.10 -10.80
C THR A 23 34.84 -30.05 -10.81
N SER A 24 34.27 -31.13 -11.29
CA SER A 24 32.89 -31.51 -11.21
C SER A 24 32.48 -31.58 -9.73
N PHE A 25 31.55 -30.77 -9.30
CA PHE A 25 30.80 -30.93 -8.08
C PHE A 25 29.48 -31.63 -8.40
N ASP A 26 29.61 -32.95 -8.63
CA ASP A 26 28.55 -33.90 -8.39
C ASP A 26 28.77 -34.47 -6.98
N ASP A 27 27.66 -34.82 -6.34
CA ASP A 27 27.56 -35.47 -5.04
C ASP A 27 27.78 -34.61 -3.79
N VAL A 28 26.68 -34.09 -3.26
CA VAL A 28 26.15 -34.42 -1.92
C VAL A 28 24.72 -33.86 -1.79
N VAL A 29 23.73 -34.69 -2.08
CA VAL A 29 22.35 -34.50 -1.61
C VAL A 29 22.20 -35.30 -0.32
N PRO A 30 21.99 -34.71 0.83
CA PRO A 30 21.61 -35.49 2.01
C PRO A 30 20.13 -35.86 1.90
N SER A 31 19.89 -37.15 1.82
CA SER A 31 18.58 -37.79 1.92
C SER A 31 17.89 -37.42 3.23
N ALA A 32 16.73 -36.79 3.13
CA ALA A 32 15.82 -36.66 4.25
C ALA A 32 15.20 -38.02 4.60
N PRO A 33 15.07 -38.36 5.89
CA PRO A 33 14.43 -39.60 6.30
C PRO A 33 12.91 -39.50 6.13
N SER A 34 12.36 -40.41 5.32
CA SER A 34 10.96 -40.75 5.25
C SER A 34 10.45 -41.27 6.60
N GLN A 35 9.73 -40.47 7.34
CA GLN A 35 8.89 -40.98 8.43
C GLN A 35 7.46 -41.12 7.92
N GLN A 36 7.21 -42.29 7.34
CA GLN A 36 5.88 -42.87 7.30
C GLN A 36 5.58 -43.41 8.71
N ALA A 37 4.85 -42.62 9.49
CA ALA A 37 4.21 -43.11 10.71
C ALA A 37 2.73 -43.31 10.39
N SER A 38 2.43 -44.58 10.22
CA SER A 38 1.14 -45.23 10.31
C SER A 38 0.31 -44.70 11.47
N PHE A 39 -0.81 -44.02 11.15
CA PHE A 39 -1.95 -43.85 12.03
C PHE A 39 -3.10 -44.73 11.55
N GLU A 40 -3.01 -46.00 11.89
CA GLU A 40 -4.18 -46.88 11.85
C GLU A 40 -4.89 -46.86 13.20
N ARG A 41 -6.22 -46.64 13.07
CA ARG A 41 -7.29 -47.12 13.92
C ARG A 41 -7.41 -46.65 15.36
N SER A 42 -8.40 -45.80 15.58
CA SER A 42 -9.38 -46.14 16.61
C SER A 42 -10.78 -45.68 16.14
N LEU A 43 -11.49 -46.67 15.63
CA LEU A 43 -12.95 -46.62 15.51
C LEU A 43 -13.53 -46.83 16.89
N THR A 44 -13.95 -45.80 17.59
CA THR A 44 -14.90 -45.91 18.69
C THR A 44 -16.23 -45.32 18.23
N ARG A 45 -17.13 -46.22 18.09
CA ARG A 45 -18.56 -46.16 17.88
C ARG A 45 -19.22 -45.52 19.09
N GLY A 46 -20.07 -44.49 18.84
CA GLY A 46 -21.05 -44.02 19.84
C GLY A 46 -21.13 -42.51 19.89
N ASP A 47 -22.02 -41.88 19.22
CA ASP A 47 -23.27 -41.36 19.78
C ASP A 47 -24.03 -40.57 18.69
N ARG A 48 -25.22 -40.99 18.40
CA ARG A 48 -26.15 -40.30 17.50
C ARG A 48 -26.78 -39.15 18.28
N GLY A 49 -26.09 -38.03 18.39
CA GLY A 49 -26.66 -36.75 18.79
C GLY A 49 -27.32 -36.08 17.58
N ARG A 50 -28.64 -36.22 17.53
CA ARG A 50 -29.55 -35.56 16.59
C ARG A 50 -29.63 -34.09 16.98
N TYR A 51 -28.73 -33.24 16.50
CA TYR A 51 -28.95 -31.79 16.53
C TYR A 51 -29.57 -31.38 15.21
N GLY A 52 -30.85 -31.02 15.34
CA GLY A 52 -31.65 -30.44 14.28
C GLY A 52 -30.94 -29.19 13.75
N GLN A 53 -30.66 -29.23 12.46
CA GLN A 53 -30.32 -28.10 11.66
C GLN A 53 -31.56 -27.20 11.57
N GLN A 54 -31.70 -26.29 12.55
CA GLN A 54 -32.61 -25.16 12.41
C GLN A 54 -31.92 -24.24 11.41
N GLY A 55 -32.37 -24.27 10.16
CA GLY A 55 -32.07 -23.26 9.18
C GLY A 55 -32.55 -21.93 9.73
N GLY A 56 -31.65 -21.14 10.25
CA GLY A 56 -31.84 -19.71 10.42
C GLY A 56 -32.17 -19.10 9.07
N PRO A 57 -32.90 -17.99 9.02
CA PRO A 57 -33.20 -17.30 7.78
C PRO A 57 -31.83 -17.02 7.09
N ALA A 58 -31.75 -17.43 5.81
CA ALA A 58 -30.54 -17.14 4.99
C ALA A 58 -30.27 -15.63 5.08
N ASP A 59 -29.11 -15.27 5.58
CA ASP A 59 -28.67 -13.88 5.56
C ASP A 59 -28.75 -13.37 4.12
N PRO A 60 -29.33 -12.20 3.91
CA PRO A 60 -29.44 -11.64 2.57
C PRO A 60 -28.03 -11.48 1.99
N PRO A 61 -27.83 -11.82 0.71
CA PRO A 61 -26.55 -11.63 0.05
C PRO A 61 -26.24 -10.12 0.00
N GLY A 62 -25.29 -9.66 0.79
CA GLY A 62 -24.92 -8.25 0.79
C GLY A 62 -24.28 -7.68 2.05
N ARG A 63 -24.14 -8.47 3.12
CA ARG A 63 -23.43 -7.99 4.32
C ARG A 63 -22.05 -8.63 4.41
N ASP A 64 -21.12 -8.14 3.60
CA ASP A 64 -19.70 -8.43 3.77
C ASP A 64 -19.10 -7.48 4.83
N PHE A 65 -19.75 -7.41 6.00
CA PHE A 65 -19.36 -6.54 7.12
C PHE A 65 -18.14 -7.03 7.91
N GLY A 66 -17.37 -7.96 7.36
CA GLY A 66 -16.17 -8.50 7.99
C GLY A 66 -14.88 -8.25 7.23
N ARG A 67 -14.93 -7.72 6.00
CA ARG A 67 -13.73 -7.43 5.23
C ARG A 67 -13.21 -6.03 5.53
N GLN A 68 -11.95 -5.96 5.91
CA GLN A 68 -11.27 -4.69 6.08
C GLN A 68 -11.10 -4.01 4.70
N PRO A 69 -11.40 -2.69 4.59
CA PRO A 69 -11.20 -1.97 3.33
C PRO A 69 -9.76 -2.10 2.82
N PRO A 70 -9.54 -2.13 1.50
CA PRO A 70 -8.20 -2.20 0.93
C PRO A 70 -7.31 -1.06 1.42
N HIS A 71 -6.17 -1.37 2.03
CA HIS A 71 -5.19 -0.40 2.52
C HIS A 71 -3.82 -1.03 2.63
N ASP A 72 -2.80 -0.19 2.74
CA ASP A 72 -1.43 -0.58 3.03
C ASP A 72 -0.80 0.45 3.97
N ASN A 73 -0.75 0.09 5.26
CA ASN A 73 -0.24 0.99 6.29
C ASN A 73 1.25 1.28 6.14
N GLU A 74 2.04 0.31 5.65
CA GLU A 74 3.48 0.46 5.48
C GLU A 74 3.77 1.42 4.33
N ALA A 75 3.03 1.31 3.23
CA ALA A 75 3.13 2.25 2.11
C ALA A 75 2.72 3.68 2.54
N GLU A 76 1.61 3.84 3.30
CA GLU A 76 1.20 5.15 3.81
C GLU A 76 2.27 5.78 4.72
N GLN A 77 2.88 4.99 5.62
CA GLN A 77 3.99 5.44 6.45
C GLN A 77 5.22 5.78 5.60
N GLY A 78 5.46 4.98 4.56
CA GLY A 78 6.54 5.18 3.60
C GLY A 78 6.44 6.52 2.89
N VAL A 79 5.24 6.88 2.39
CA VAL A 79 4.97 8.18 1.76
C VAL A 79 5.25 9.32 2.73
N LEU A 80 4.59 9.31 3.89
CA LEU A 80 4.70 10.39 4.87
C LEU A 80 6.13 10.54 5.42
N GLY A 81 6.78 9.42 5.71
CA GLY A 81 8.17 9.41 6.16
C GLY A 81 9.14 9.96 5.12
N ALA A 82 8.94 9.62 3.83
CA ALA A 82 9.74 10.15 2.74
C ALA A 82 9.56 11.67 2.55
N MET A 83 8.34 12.18 2.66
CA MET A 83 8.04 13.63 2.60
C MET A 83 8.69 14.40 3.76
N LEU A 84 8.68 13.82 4.97
CA LEU A 84 9.34 14.40 6.14
C LEU A 84 10.88 14.33 6.07
N LEU A 85 11.40 13.31 5.38
CA LEU A 85 12.85 13.10 5.20
C LEU A 85 13.43 14.00 4.11
N SER A 86 12.67 14.22 3.03
CA SER A 86 13.10 14.98 1.85
C SER A 86 11.94 15.81 1.27
N PRO A 87 11.90 17.12 1.54
CA PRO A 87 10.86 18.01 1.00
C PRO A 87 10.78 18.02 -0.54
N ASN A 88 11.85 17.66 -1.24
CA ASN A 88 11.87 17.60 -2.70
C ASN A 88 10.90 16.54 -3.26
N THR A 89 10.56 15.50 -2.48
CA THR A 89 9.62 14.46 -2.91
C THR A 89 8.17 14.91 -2.85
N ILE A 90 7.89 16.03 -2.13
CA ILE A 90 6.53 16.51 -1.93
C ILE A 90 5.88 16.85 -3.27
N THR A 91 6.61 17.51 -4.17
CA THR A 91 6.08 17.92 -5.48
C THR A 91 5.58 16.72 -6.29
N ASP A 92 6.35 15.63 -6.30
CA ASP A 92 5.98 14.42 -7.05
C ASP A 92 4.75 13.72 -6.43
N ILE A 93 4.66 13.73 -5.09
CA ILE A 93 3.59 13.04 -4.37
C ILE A 93 2.26 13.80 -4.45
N ILE A 94 2.27 15.14 -4.43
CA ILE A 94 1.03 15.93 -4.52
C ILE A 94 0.33 15.84 -5.89
N GLU A 95 1.07 15.47 -6.93
CA GLU A 95 0.50 15.19 -8.25
C GLU A 95 -0.28 13.87 -8.26
N GLU A 96 0.06 12.94 -7.37
CA GLU A 96 -0.45 11.57 -7.39
C GLU A 96 -1.48 11.30 -6.29
N LEU A 97 -1.32 11.92 -5.11
CA LEU A 97 -2.14 11.66 -3.93
C LEU A 97 -2.87 12.89 -3.41
N ILE A 98 -4.06 12.64 -2.88
CA ILE A 98 -4.82 13.61 -2.07
C ILE A 98 -4.99 13.08 -0.64
N PRO A 99 -5.33 13.94 0.34
CA PRO A 99 -5.49 13.51 1.74
C PRO A 99 -6.44 12.32 1.93
N ASP A 100 -7.51 12.26 1.16
CA ASP A 100 -8.53 11.20 1.28
C ASP A 100 -8.09 9.85 0.69
N ASP A 101 -6.92 9.78 0.04
CA ASP A 101 -6.32 8.54 -0.43
C ASP A 101 -5.65 7.74 0.69
N PHE A 102 -5.40 8.36 1.82
CA PHE A 102 -4.91 7.66 3.00
C PHE A 102 -6.06 6.97 3.75
N TYR A 103 -5.87 5.73 4.14
CA TYR A 103 -6.86 4.97 4.90
C TYR A 103 -6.95 5.43 6.35
N ARG A 104 -5.78 5.70 6.98
CA ARG A 104 -5.75 6.12 8.38
C ARG A 104 -6.04 7.61 8.52
N PRO A 105 -7.04 7.99 9.35
CA PRO A 105 -7.33 9.41 9.61
C PRO A 105 -6.12 10.20 10.13
N ALA A 106 -5.27 9.57 10.93
CA ALA A 106 -4.03 10.17 11.40
C ALA A 106 -3.09 10.55 10.24
N HIS A 107 -2.96 9.68 9.23
CA HIS A 107 -2.13 9.94 8.05
C HIS A 107 -2.71 11.04 7.17
N GLN A 108 -4.05 11.10 7.03
CA GLN A 108 -4.72 12.21 6.34
C GLN A 108 -4.40 13.55 6.97
N LEU A 109 -4.43 13.63 8.32
CA LEU A 109 -4.14 14.86 9.05
C LEU A 109 -2.67 15.28 8.89
N ILE A 110 -1.73 14.33 8.99
CA ILE A 110 -0.30 14.59 8.77
C ILE A 110 -0.06 15.08 7.34
N TYR A 111 -0.64 14.40 6.35
CA TYR A 111 -0.51 14.79 4.94
C TYR A 111 -1.05 16.19 4.68
N ARG A 112 -2.23 16.53 5.21
CA ARG A 112 -2.80 17.90 5.13
C ARG A 112 -1.87 18.94 5.75
N ALA A 113 -1.30 18.65 6.93
CA ALA A 113 -0.37 19.58 7.59
C ALA A 113 0.90 19.81 6.78
N ILE A 114 1.42 18.76 6.08
CA ILE A 114 2.54 18.86 5.15
C ILE A 114 2.18 19.74 3.95
N LEU A 115 1.01 19.51 3.34
CA LEU A 115 0.54 20.30 2.19
C LEU A 115 0.37 21.78 2.54
N ASP A 116 -0.21 22.06 3.71
CA ASP A 116 -0.39 23.43 4.20
C ASP A 116 0.97 24.15 4.35
N LEU A 117 1.96 23.47 4.95
CA LEU A 117 3.29 24.04 5.13
C LEU A 117 3.99 24.26 3.79
N PHE A 118 3.89 23.29 2.88
CA PHE A 118 4.45 23.38 1.55
C PHE A 118 3.83 24.52 0.74
N SER A 119 2.50 24.69 0.80
CA SER A 119 1.80 25.78 0.12
C SER A 119 2.15 27.15 0.71
N ASP A 120 2.45 27.22 2.01
CA ASP A 120 2.92 28.43 2.69
C ASP A 120 4.41 28.74 2.44
N ASN A 121 5.12 27.94 1.60
CA ASN A 121 6.58 27.99 1.39
C ASN A 121 7.37 27.89 2.70
N LYS A 122 6.91 27.09 3.65
CA LYS A 122 7.61 26.80 4.90
C LYS A 122 8.35 25.50 4.81
N ASP A 123 9.40 25.38 5.60
CA ASP A 123 10.12 24.13 5.72
C ASP A 123 9.22 23.03 6.25
N VAL A 124 9.37 21.82 5.67
CA VAL A 124 8.66 20.63 6.08
C VAL A 124 9.64 19.70 6.79
N ASP A 125 9.61 19.75 8.12
CA ASP A 125 10.32 18.85 9.00
C ASP A 125 9.41 18.38 10.15
N PRO A 126 9.79 17.32 10.88
CA PRO A 126 8.92 16.76 11.93
C PRO A 126 8.53 17.75 13.02
N VAL A 127 9.42 18.71 13.36
CA VAL A 127 9.16 19.69 14.43
C VAL A 127 8.16 20.74 13.95
N ILE A 128 8.33 21.23 12.73
CA ILE A 128 7.43 22.24 12.13
C ILE A 128 6.06 21.62 11.86
N VAL A 129 6.00 20.38 11.37
CA VAL A 129 4.74 19.63 11.16
C VAL A 129 4.04 19.37 12.50
N ALA A 130 4.77 18.96 13.56
CA ALA A 130 4.20 18.82 14.90
C ALA A 130 3.60 20.15 15.39
N GLY A 131 4.31 21.26 15.21
CA GLY A 131 3.82 22.59 15.56
C GLY A 131 2.60 23.04 14.74
N ARG A 132 2.45 22.62 13.48
CA ARG A 132 1.25 22.86 12.67
C ARG A 132 0.08 22.01 13.19
N LEU A 133 0.29 20.72 13.46
CA LEU A 133 -0.71 19.81 14.01
C LEU A 133 -1.18 20.25 15.41
N ASP A 134 -0.28 20.75 16.25
CA ASP A 134 -0.63 21.25 17.58
C ASP A 134 -1.53 22.50 17.51
N ARG A 135 -1.22 23.44 16.62
CA ARG A 135 -2.08 24.63 16.37
C ARG A 135 -3.47 24.27 15.87
N ASN A 136 -3.58 23.15 15.12
CA ASN A 136 -4.85 22.63 14.61
C ASN A 136 -5.56 21.72 15.64
N HIS A 137 -4.98 21.48 16.81
CA HIS A 137 -5.47 20.54 17.84
C HIS A 137 -5.54 19.08 17.37
N ASP A 138 -4.70 18.71 16.40
CA ASP A 138 -4.65 17.37 15.83
C ASP A 138 -3.43 16.55 16.28
N LEU A 139 -2.46 17.15 16.97
CA LEU A 139 -1.20 16.48 17.33
C LEU A 139 -1.40 15.20 18.15
N GLU A 140 -2.30 15.21 19.13
CA GLU A 140 -2.62 14.02 19.93
C GLU A 140 -3.32 12.94 19.10
N ARG A 141 -4.18 13.35 18.18
CA ARG A 141 -4.95 12.44 17.30
C ARG A 141 -4.05 11.66 16.35
N VAL A 142 -2.93 12.23 15.97
CA VAL A 142 -1.95 11.54 15.10
C VAL A 142 -0.94 10.68 15.86
N GLY A 143 -0.97 10.69 17.19
CA GLY A 143 -0.03 9.93 18.05
C GLY A 143 1.14 10.77 18.59
N GLY A 144 1.03 12.10 18.52
CA GLY A 144 2.03 13.03 19.03
C GLY A 144 3.30 13.13 18.16
N ALA A 145 4.22 14.01 18.60
CA ALA A 145 5.51 14.18 17.92
C ALA A 145 6.34 12.86 17.78
N PRO A 146 6.32 11.92 18.75
CA PRO A 146 7.04 10.65 18.59
C PRO A 146 6.61 9.85 17.35
N TYR A 147 5.34 9.94 16.95
CA TYR A 147 4.87 9.22 15.76
C TYR A 147 5.48 9.78 14.48
N LEU A 148 5.68 11.09 14.36
CA LEU A 148 6.35 11.70 13.21
C LEU A 148 7.81 11.23 13.09
N HIS A 149 8.50 11.04 14.20
CA HIS A 149 9.84 10.44 14.20
C HIS A 149 9.82 8.96 13.81
N THR A 150 8.77 8.23 14.20
CA THR A 150 8.59 6.83 13.77
C THR A 150 8.41 6.74 12.26
N LEU A 151 7.63 7.64 11.64
CA LEU A 151 7.45 7.69 10.19
C LEU A 151 8.78 7.87 9.45
N ILE A 152 9.64 8.78 9.90
CA ILE A 152 10.96 8.98 9.28
C ILE A 152 11.83 7.73 9.46
N SER A 153 11.81 7.15 10.67
CA SER A 153 12.65 5.97 10.98
C SER A 153 12.22 4.72 10.21
N SER A 154 10.97 4.66 9.73
CA SER A 154 10.46 3.54 8.93
C SER A 154 10.94 3.57 7.48
N VAL A 155 11.49 4.69 7.01
CA VAL A 155 11.89 4.87 5.61
C VAL A 155 13.41 4.91 5.48
N PRO A 156 14.03 3.92 4.83
CA PRO A 156 15.48 3.90 4.65
C PRO A 156 15.98 5.01 3.70
N THR A 157 15.14 5.39 2.73
CA THR A 157 15.47 6.39 1.71
C THR A 157 14.21 7.02 1.14
N ALA A 158 14.25 8.31 0.89
CA ALA A 158 13.16 9.03 0.23
C ALA A 158 13.02 8.70 -1.27
N ALA A 159 14.02 8.03 -1.87
CA ALA A 159 14.01 7.69 -3.30
C ALA A 159 12.83 6.80 -3.73
N ASN A 160 12.25 6.03 -2.81
CA ASN A 160 11.11 5.14 -3.08
C ASN A 160 9.74 5.81 -2.84
N ALA A 161 9.71 7.12 -2.55
CA ALA A 161 8.49 7.84 -2.21
C ALA A 161 7.36 7.63 -3.24
N ARG A 162 7.69 7.75 -4.52
CA ARG A 162 6.75 7.56 -5.62
C ARG A 162 6.19 6.14 -5.66
N TYR A 163 7.03 5.13 -5.49
CA TYR A 163 6.56 3.73 -5.44
C TYR A 163 5.56 3.49 -4.31
N TYR A 164 5.80 4.08 -3.13
CA TYR A 164 4.83 4.00 -2.02
C TYR A 164 3.55 4.77 -2.35
N ALA A 165 3.65 5.93 -3.02
CA ALA A 165 2.48 6.70 -3.44
C ALA A 165 1.60 5.92 -4.43
N GLU A 166 2.18 5.25 -5.41
CA GLU A 166 1.48 4.36 -6.34
C GLU A 166 0.68 3.28 -5.59
N ILE A 167 1.28 2.62 -4.58
CA ILE A 167 0.57 1.61 -3.78
C ILE A 167 -0.62 2.24 -3.03
N VAL A 168 -0.43 3.40 -2.41
CA VAL A 168 -1.51 4.11 -1.69
C VAL A 168 -2.63 4.49 -2.65
N ALA A 169 -2.31 5.02 -3.83
CA ALA A 169 -3.26 5.38 -4.87
C ALA A 169 -4.09 4.16 -5.34
N GLU A 170 -3.44 3.04 -5.62
CA GLU A 170 -4.12 1.79 -5.99
C GLU A 170 -5.11 1.33 -4.92
N LYS A 171 -4.70 1.33 -3.64
CA LYS A 171 -5.58 0.96 -2.53
C LYS A 171 -6.75 1.94 -2.37
N ALA A 172 -6.52 3.22 -2.60
CA ALA A 172 -7.56 4.25 -2.57
C ALA A 172 -8.60 4.04 -3.69
N VAL A 173 -8.17 3.69 -4.90
CA VAL A 173 -9.07 3.32 -6.01
C VAL A 173 -9.95 2.14 -5.65
N LEU A 174 -9.34 1.08 -5.09
CA LEU A 174 -10.09 -0.10 -4.66
C LEU A 174 -11.12 0.22 -3.56
N ARG A 175 -10.79 1.11 -2.60
CA ARG A 175 -11.75 1.57 -1.58
C ARG A 175 -12.91 2.31 -2.23
N ARG A 176 -12.63 3.26 -3.13
CA ARG A 176 -13.67 4.00 -3.87
C ARG A 176 -14.59 3.06 -4.66
N LEU A 177 -14.03 1.99 -5.24
CA LEU A 177 -14.82 0.98 -5.94
C LEU A 177 -15.75 0.22 -4.99
N VAL A 178 -15.28 -0.16 -3.81
CA VAL A 178 -16.09 -0.81 -2.76
C VAL A 178 -17.21 0.11 -2.28
N ASP A 179 -16.89 1.39 -2.04
CA ASP A 179 -17.85 2.38 -1.57
C ASP A 179 -18.93 2.67 -2.63
N ALA A 180 -18.54 2.83 -3.90
CA ALA A 180 -19.49 2.99 -5.00
C ALA A 180 -20.36 1.75 -5.20
N GLY A 181 -19.77 0.56 -5.14
CA GLY A 181 -20.54 -0.69 -5.20
C GLY A 181 -21.57 -0.78 -4.08
N THR A 182 -21.21 -0.35 -2.87
CA THR A 182 -22.13 -0.31 -1.73
C THR A 182 -23.28 0.68 -1.98
N ARG A 183 -22.97 1.87 -2.52
CA ARG A 183 -24.01 2.87 -2.88
C ARG A 183 -24.91 2.37 -4.01
N VAL A 184 -24.37 1.71 -5.04
CA VAL A 184 -25.16 1.10 -6.11
C VAL A 184 -26.12 0.05 -5.57
N VAL A 185 -25.69 -0.78 -4.61
CA VAL A 185 -26.55 -1.75 -3.94
C VAL A 185 -27.68 -1.05 -3.17
N GLN A 186 -27.38 0.03 -2.43
CA GLN A 186 -28.37 0.83 -1.70
C GLN A 186 -29.39 1.45 -2.66
N LEU A 187 -28.95 2.08 -3.75
CA LEU A 187 -29.85 2.62 -4.79
C LEU A 187 -30.80 1.57 -5.35
N GLY A 188 -30.34 0.33 -5.56
CA GLY A 188 -31.18 -0.77 -6.00
C GLY A 188 -32.28 -1.14 -5.02
N TYR A 189 -32.02 -1.06 -3.71
CA TYR A 189 -33.03 -1.29 -2.67
C TYR A 189 -34.00 -0.09 -2.55
N GLU A 190 -33.52 1.14 -2.56
CA GLU A 190 -34.34 2.35 -2.52
C GLU A 190 -35.27 2.47 -3.74
N GLY A 191 -34.83 2.03 -4.92
CA GLY A 191 -35.64 1.98 -6.15
C GLY A 191 -36.92 1.13 -6.01
N THR A 192 -36.95 0.17 -5.07
CA THR A 192 -38.14 -0.63 -4.80
C THR A 192 -39.21 0.16 -4.05
N GLU A 193 -38.90 1.30 -3.46
CA GLU A 193 -39.81 2.14 -2.67
C GLU A 193 -40.54 3.22 -3.49
N GLY A 194 -40.43 3.21 -4.83
CA GLY A 194 -41.25 4.04 -5.73
C GLY A 194 -40.47 5.06 -6.56
N ALA A 195 -39.14 4.97 -6.62
CA ALA A 195 -38.34 5.72 -7.58
C ALA A 195 -38.50 5.14 -9.00
N GLU A 196 -38.46 6.01 -10.03
CA GLU A 196 -38.43 5.56 -11.41
C GLU A 196 -37.13 4.78 -11.69
N VAL A 197 -37.24 3.60 -12.27
CA VAL A 197 -36.11 2.69 -12.51
C VAL A 197 -35.00 3.36 -13.34
N ASP A 198 -35.38 4.14 -14.33
CA ASP A 198 -34.43 4.85 -15.22
C ASP A 198 -33.56 5.84 -14.42
N VAL A 199 -34.16 6.55 -13.47
CA VAL A 199 -33.42 7.48 -12.58
C VAL A 199 -32.44 6.73 -11.68
N VAL A 200 -32.83 5.59 -11.14
CA VAL A 200 -31.94 4.76 -10.29
C VAL A 200 -30.74 4.24 -11.11
N VAL A 201 -31.00 3.81 -12.34
CA VAL A 201 -29.93 3.35 -13.27
C VAL A 201 -28.97 4.47 -13.60
N ASP A 202 -29.47 5.67 -13.88
CA ASP A 202 -28.63 6.84 -14.17
C ASP A 202 -27.76 7.22 -12.97
N MET A 203 -28.30 7.20 -11.76
CA MET A 203 -27.55 7.45 -10.52
C MET A 203 -26.45 6.39 -10.32
N ALA A 204 -26.76 5.13 -10.54
CA ALA A 204 -25.77 4.05 -10.44
C ALA A 204 -24.62 4.19 -11.45
N GLN A 205 -24.94 4.60 -12.69
CA GLN A 205 -23.94 4.90 -13.72
C GLN A 205 -23.02 6.05 -13.31
N GLN A 206 -23.58 7.11 -12.72
CA GLN A 206 -22.80 8.26 -12.23
C GLN A 206 -21.81 7.86 -11.13
N GLU A 207 -22.20 6.98 -10.20
CA GLU A 207 -21.31 6.47 -9.16
C GLU A 207 -20.10 5.73 -9.74
N VAL A 208 -20.33 4.88 -10.73
CA VAL A 208 -19.23 4.15 -11.41
C VAL A 208 -18.36 5.09 -12.23
N PHE A 209 -18.96 6.05 -12.94
CA PHE A 209 -18.23 6.99 -13.80
C PHE A 209 -17.32 7.93 -12.99
N ALA A 210 -17.76 8.35 -11.79
CA ALA A 210 -16.97 9.19 -10.90
C ALA A 210 -15.62 8.55 -10.49
N ILE A 211 -15.55 7.21 -10.42
CA ILE A 211 -14.31 6.50 -10.12
C ILE A 211 -13.34 6.61 -11.32
N ALA A 212 -13.88 6.42 -12.54
CA ALA A 212 -13.05 6.43 -13.75
C ALA A 212 -12.44 7.82 -14.02
N GLN A 213 -13.19 8.90 -13.80
CA GLN A 213 -12.71 10.27 -14.04
C GLN A 213 -11.55 10.69 -13.14
N ARG A 214 -11.43 10.11 -11.96
CA ARG A 214 -10.40 10.48 -10.99
C ARG A 214 -9.09 9.72 -11.17
N ASN A 215 -9.07 8.73 -12.06
CA ASN A 215 -7.91 7.90 -12.37
C ASN A 215 -7.26 8.28 -13.71
N VAL A 216 -7.68 9.37 -14.33
CA VAL A 216 -7.13 9.98 -15.56
C VAL A 216 -6.45 11.28 -15.19
#